data_7f6a1074afb165fb3b38e5b1c1be13ea
#
_entry.id   7f6a1074afb165fb3b38e5b1c1be13ea
#
_cell.length_a   1.000
_cell.length_b   1.000
_cell.length_c   1.000
_cell.angle_alpha   90.00
_cell.angle_beta   90.00
_cell.angle_gamma   90.00
#
_symmetry.space_group_name_H-M   'P 1'
#
loop_
_entity.id
_entity.type
_entity.pdbx_description
1 polymer ?
#
loop_
_entity_poly.entity_id
_entity_poly.type
_entity_poly.pdbx_seq_one_letter_code
_entity_poly.pdbx_strand_id
1 'polypeptide(L)'
;LAGAIEGLTVIGDGHYGKTTSVVECIADGKRAAEGILGQMASVDTLIPADVNDVYSKRGILETAPETGCDGRCLHCDSVCEVCTEVCPNRANTAIQVPGHMQAQILHIDYMCNECGNCRTFCPWGGAPYVDKFTLFANEDDLDHSDNSGFAVLDKASGFCKVRLDGEIRTTTLGTADEAIPEDLRTFMETVCRDYDYLLIE
;
A
#
# COMPACT_ATOMS: atom_id res chain seq x y z
N LEU A 1 -38.25 -6.44 -9.28
CA LEU A 1 -38.03 -7.26 -8.06
C LEU A 1 -37.77 -6.40 -6.81
N ALA A 2 -37.32 -5.14 -6.98
CA ALA A 2 -37.14 -4.22 -5.88
C ALA A 2 -38.50 -3.92 -5.22
N GLY A 3 -38.64 -4.20 -3.93
CA GLY A 3 -39.88 -4.01 -3.15
C GLY A 3 -40.73 -5.27 -2.94
N ALA A 4 -40.36 -6.40 -3.54
CA ALA A 4 -41.12 -7.66 -3.40
C ALA A 4 -40.68 -8.50 -2.15
N ILE A 5 -39.50 -8.22 -1.61
CA ILE A 5 -38.94 -8.93 -0.46
C ILE A 5 -38.46 -7.90 0.56
N GLU A 6 -39.00 -7.97 1.77
CA GLU A 6 -38.62 -7.07 2.86
C GLU A 6 -37.12 -7.25 3.20
N GLY A 7 -36.38 -6.14 3.30
CA GLY A 7 -34.96 -6.15 3.56
C GLY A 7 -34.03 -6.43 2.36
N LEU A 8 -34.60 -6.65 1.17
CA LEU A 8 -33.82 -6.83 -0.06
C LEU A 8 -33.66 -5.51 -0.81
N THR A 9 -32.43 -5.10 -1.02
CA THR A 9 -32.07 -3.97 -1.90
C THR A 9 -31.32 -4.49 -3.12
N VAL A 10 -31.84 -4.18 -4.31
CA VAL A 10 -31.20 -4.56 -5.59
C VAL A 10 -30.55 -3.34 -6.18
N ILE A 11 -29.27 -3.46 -6.57
CA ILE A 11 -28.46 -2.37 -7.10
C ILE A 11 -27.78 -2.77 -8.43
N GLY A 12 -27.25 -1.75 -9.12
CA GLY A 12 -26.48 -1.93 -10.36
C GLY A 12 -27.32 -2.55 -11.48
N ASP A 13 -26.71 -3.43 -12.26
CA ASP A 13 -27.33 -4.07 -13.41
C ASP A 13 -28.63 -4.81 -13.04
N GLY A 14 -28.67 -5.38 -11.84
CA GLY A 14 -29.87 -6.06 -11.33
C GLY A 14 -31.04 -5.08 -11.08
N HIS A 15 -30.75 -3.84 -10.68
CA HIS A 15 -31.75 -2.79 -10.50
C HIS A 15 -32.26 -2.26 -11.84
N TYR A 16 -31.35 -1.98 -12.76
CA TYR A 16 -31.70 -1.40 -14.06
C TYR A 16 -32.21 -2.44 -15.08
N GLY A 17 -32.02 -3.72 -14.83
CA GLY A 17 -32.41 -4.80 -15.78
C GLY A 17 -31.62 -4.79 -17.09
N LYS A 18 -30.49 -4.12 -17.13
CA LYS A 18 -29.58 -4.00 -18.29
C LYS A 18 -28.16 -3.75 -17.82
N THR A 19 -27.20 -4.01 -18.67
CA THR A 19 -25.79 -3.65 -18.41
C THR A 19 -25.63 -2.14 -18.33
N THR A 20 -25.00 -1.68 -17.27
CA THR A 20 -24.70 -0.26 -17.01
C THR A 20 -23.20 -0.04 -16.87
N SER A 21 -22.77 1.21 -16.77
CA SER A 21 -21.38 1.53 -16.52
C SER A 21 -20.99 1.29 -15.06
N VAL A 22 -19.70 1.07 -14.82
CA VAL A 22 -19.16 0.94 -13.44
C VAL A 22 -19.52 2.15 -12.59
N VAL A 23 -19.47 3.36 -13.18
CA VAL A 23 -19.80 4.62 -12.47
C VAL A 23 -21.27 4.64 -12.05
N GLU A 24 -22.18 4.18 -12.91
CA GLU A 24 -23.62 4.09 -12.57
C GLU A 24 -23.87 3.06 -11.46
N CYS A 25 -23.18 1.90 -11.50
CA CYS A 25 -23.29 0.89 -10.45
C CYS A 25 -22.78 1.42 -9.09
N ILE A 26 -21.65 2.14 -9.07
CA ILE A 26 -21.10 2.77 -7.85
C ILE A 26 -22.09 3.82 -7.30
N ALA A 27 -22.62 4.68 -8.16
CA ALA A 27 -23.59 5.71 -7.76
C ALA A 27 -24.88 5.08 -7.21
N ASP A 28 -25.32 3.97 -7.76
CA ASP A 28 -26.51 3.24 -7.29
C ASP A 28 -26.28 2.60 -5.92
N GLY A 29 -25.11 1.96 -5.73
CA GLY A 29 -24.68 1.41 -4.46
C GLY A 29 -24.60 2.47 -3.36
N LYS A 30 -24.07 3.66 -3.68
CA LYS A 30 -24.01 4.78 -2.76
C LYS A 30 -25.42 5.23 -2.33
N ARG A 31 -26.32 5.45 -3.28
CA ARG A 31 -27.74 5.80 -2.97
C ARG A 31 -28.45 4.76 -2.10
N ALA A 32 -28.21 3.48 -2.39
CA ALA A 32 -28.78 2.40 -1.59
C ALA A 32 -28.25 2.42 -0.15
N ALA A 33 -26.96 2.60 0.03
CA ALA A 33 -26.32 2.72 1.34
C ALA A 33 -26.87 3.92 2.13
N GLU A 34 -26.99 5.08 1.49
CA GLU A 34 -27.58 6.29 2.08
C GLU A 34 -29.05 6.06 2.53
N GLY A 35 -29.83 5.35 1.70
CA GLY A 35 -31.19 4.98 2.03
C GLY A 35 -31.30 4.04 3.24
N ILE A 36 -30.40 3.06 3.34
CA ILE A 36 -30.36 2.10 4.46
C ILE A 36 -29.92 2.78 5.76
N LEU A 37 -28.93 3.65 5.70
CA LEU A 37 -28.38 4.34 6.88
C LEU A 37 -29.26 5.48 7.36
N GLY A 38 -30.26 5.92 6.58
CA GLY A 38 -31.10 7.08 6.90
C GLY A 38 -30.32 8.40 6.97
N GLN A 39 -29.10 8.40 6.51
CA GLN A 39 -28.23 9.57 6.45
C GLN A 39 -27.89 9.81 4.99
N MET A 40 -28.15 11.00 4.50
CA MET A 40 -27.35 11.48 3.39
C MET A 40 -25.94 11.62 3.95
N ALA A 41 -25.02 10.74 3.50
CA ALA A 41 -23.63 11.02 3.71
C ALA A 41 -23.39 12.41 3.14
N SER A 42 -23.18 13.39 4.02
CA SER A 42 -22.55 14.62 3.60
C SER A 42 -21.19 14.17 3.11
N VAL A 43 -21.08 13.91 1.82
CA VAL A 43 -19.81 14.02 1.16
C VAL A 43 -19.46 15.47 1.42
N ASP A 44 -18.62 15.71 2.44
CA ASP A 44 -17.86 16.93 2.49
C ASP A 44 -17.39 17.09 1.08
N THR A 45 -17.89 18.09 0.40
CA THR A 45 -17.55 18.38 -0.97
C THR A 45 -16.04 18.29 -0.98
N LEU A 46 -15.53 17.23 -1.62
CA LEU A 46 -14.10 17.13 -1.85
C LEU A 46 -13.75 18.49 -2.41
N ILE A 47 -13.11 19.31 -1.58
CA ILE A 47 -12.59 20.60 -2.06
C ILE A 47 -11.78 20.18 -3.25
N PRO A 48 -12.14 20.58 -4.49
CA PRO A 48 -11.40 20.14 -5.65
C PRO A 48 -9.96 20.51 -5.36
N ALA A 49 -9.09 19.48 -5.21
CA ALA A 49 -7.68 19.75 -5.01
C ALA A 49 -7.28 20.67 -6.16
N ASP A 50 -6.75 21.83 -5.86
CA ASP A 50 -6.30 22.73 -6.92
C ASP A 50 -5.35 21.90 -7.78
N VAL A 51 -5.69 21.80 -9.08
CA VAL A 51 -4.89 21.02 -10.03
C VAL A 51 -3.43 21.48 -9.98
N ASN A 52 -3.21 22.77 -9.71
CA ASN A 52 -1.88 23.33 -9.51
C ASN A 52 -1.19 22.79 -8.26
N ASP A 53 -1.91 22.51 -7.19
CA ASP A 53 -1.35 21.90 -5.99
C ASP A 53 -0.86 20.46 -6.25
N VAL A 54 -1.59 19.71 -7.07
CA VAL A 54 -1.17 18.36 -7.47
C VAL A 54 0.07 18.43 -8.37
N TYR A 55 0.15 19.40 -9.28
CA TYR A 55 1.32 19.59 -10.16
C TYR A 55 2.52 20.15 -9.40
N SER A 56 2.32 21.07 -8.46
CA SER A 56 3.42 21.60 -7.64
C SER A 56 4.04 20.53 -6.75
N LYS A 57 3.22 19.62 -6.21
CA LYS A 57 3.71 18.47 -5.42
C LYS A 57 4.48 17.45 -6.27
N ARG A 58 4.17 17.33 -7.56
CA ARG A 58 4.98 16.51 -8.49
C ARG A 58 6.39 17.05 -8.69
N GLY A 59 6.58 18.38 -8.64
CA GLY A 59 7.89 19.03 -8.81
C GLY A 59 8.83 18.88 -7.60
N ILE A 60 8.32 18.54 -6.43
CA ILE A 60 9.13 18.38 -5.22
C ILE A 60 9.97 17.09 -5.23
N LEU A 61 9.63 16.13 -6.08
CA LEU A 61 10.32 14.84 -6.19
C LEU A 61 11.59 14.88 -7.05
N GLU A 62 11.95 16.01 -7.64
CA GLU A 62 13.15 16.17 -8.48
C GLU A 62 14.46 16.25 -7.69
N THR A 63 14.44 16.25 -6.36
CA THR A 63 15.57 16.69 -5.55
C THR A 63 16.57 15.63 -5.15
N ALA A 64 16.44 14.39 -5.59
CA ALA A 64 17.44 13.36 -5.30
C ALA A 64 17.70 12.45 -6.49
N PRO A 65 18.42 12.94 -7.53
CA PRO A 65 18.74 12.11 -8.70
C PRO A 65 19.72 10.96 -8.38
N GLU A 66 20.31 10.94 -7.21
CA GLU A 66 21.37 9.99 -6.83
C GLU A 66 20.91 8.87 -5.89
N THR A 67 19.71 8.96 -5.32
CA THR A 67 19.14 7.91 -4.48
C THR A 67 18.21 7.03 -5.31
N GLY A 68 18.38 5.72 -5.21
CA GLY A 68 17.47 4.76 -5.79
C GLY A 68 16.01 4.98 -5.35
N CYS A 69 15.08 4.26 -5.95
CA CYS A 69 13.65 4.37 -5.64
C CYS A 69 13.35 4.04 -4.16
N ASP A 70 14.09 3.11 -3.58
CA ASP A 70 14.07 2.73 -2.17
C ASP A 70 14.30 3.93 -1.24
N GLY A 71 15.39 4.67 -1.42
CA GLY A 71 15.68 5.87 -0.63
C GLY A 71 14.61 6.94 -0.75
N ARG A 72 14.06 7.14 -1.95
CA ARG A 72 12.97 8.10 -2.16
C ARG A 72 11.68 7.72 -1.46
N CYS A 73 11.40 6.43 -1.33
CA CYS A 73 10.15 5.97 -0.74
C CYS A 73 10.14 6.04 0.77
N LEU A 74 11.28 5.85 1.41
CA LEU A 74 11.41 6.02 2.87
C LEU A 74 11.37 7.50 3.29
N HIS A 75 11.75 8.42 2.40
CA HIS A 75 11.78 9.86 2.66
C HIS A 75 10.77 10.67 1.84
N CYS A 76 9.85 10.02 1.15
CA CYS A 76 8.91 10.69 0.27
C CYS A 76 7.71 11.22 1.05
N ASP A 77 7.66 12.55 1.22
CA ASP A 77 6.51 13.27 1.78
C ASP A 77 5.46 13.64 0.71
N SER A 78 5.63 13.18 -0.50
CA SER A 78 4.73 13.48 -1.61
C SER A 78 3.79 12.31 -1.89
N VAL A 79 2.54 12.62 -2.21
CA VAL A 79 1.54 11.60 -2.57
C VAL A 79 1.91 10.95 -3.89
N CYS A 80 2.43 9.73 -3.84
CA CYS A 80 2.66 8.90 -5.01
C CYS A 80 2.42 7.44 -4.67
N GLU A 81 1.20 6.98 -4.85
CA GLU A 81 0.77 5.60 -4.57
C GLU A 81 0.43 4.84 -5.86
N VAL A 82 0.93 5.27 -7.02
CA VAL A 82 0.62 4.66 -8.32
C VAL A 82 0.91 3.17 -8.31
N CYS A 83 2.00 2.74 -7.68
CA CYS A 83 2.36 1.32 -7.62
C CYS A 83 1.36 0.47 -6.80
N THR A 84 0.65 1.05 -5.85
CA THR A 84 -0.43 0.36 -5.12
C THR A 84 -1.70 0.29 -5.95
N GLU A 85 -2.02 1.35 -6.68
CA GLU A 85 -3.22 1.46 -7.51
C GLU A 85 -3.19 0.51 -8.71
N VAL A 86 -2.03 0.37 -9.36
CA VAL A 86 -1.90 -0.43 -10.59
C VAL A 86 -1.56 -1.89 -10.32
N CYS A 87 -1.31 -2.29 -9.08
CA CYS A 87 -0.95 -3.66 -8.73
C CYS A 87 -2.21 -4.55 -8.71
N PRO A 88 -2.37 -5.51 -9.64
CA PRO A 88 -3.56 -6.35 -9.69
C PRO A 88 -3.65 -7.30 -8.48
N ASN A 89 -2.51 -7.67 -7.90
CA ASN A 89 -2.41 -8.59 -6.78
C ASN A 89 -2.32 -7.90 -5.42
N ARG A 90 -2.35 -6.55 -5.39
CA ARG A 90 -2.16 -5.78 -4.15
C ARG A 90 -0.83 -6.05 -3.43
N ALA A 91 0.18 -6.49 -4.17
CA ALA A 91 1.52 -6.76 -3.64
C ALA A 91 2.28 -5.49 -3.20
N ASN A 92 1.87 -4.31 -3.65
CA ASN A 92 2.33 -3.04 -3.11
C ASN A 92 1.22 -2.43 -2.26
N THR A 93 1.49 -2.18 -1.00
CA THR A 93 0.51 -1.69 -0.02
C THR A 93 1.01 -0.42 0.63
N ALA A 94 0.17 0.61 0.65
CA ALA A 94 0.45 1.84 1.37
C ALA A 94 0.20 1.63 2.87
N ILE A 95 1.20 1.90 3.71
CA ILE A 95 1.13 1.79 5.16
C ILE A 95 1.43 3.12 5.83
N GLN A 96 0.76 3.42 6.94
CA GLN A 96 0.99 4.62 7.73
C GLN A 96 2.09 4.35 8.75
N VAL A 97 3.22 5.02 8.61
CA VAL A 97 4.37 4.88 9.51
C VAL A 97 4.49 6.11 10.40
N PRO A 98 4.62 5.97 11.72
CA PRO A 98 4.83 7.09 12.63
C PRO A 98 6.03 7.95 12.20
N GLY A 99 5.85 9.26 12.25
CA GLY A 99 6.89 10.23 11.84
C GLY A 99 6.88 10.59 10.35
N HIS A 100 6.11 9.89 9.52
CA HIS A 100 5.96 10.21 8.11
C HIS A 100 4.59 10.86 7.84
N MET A 101 4.57 11.95 7.07
CA MET A 101 3.33 12.63 6.69
C MET A 101 2.52 11.82 5.67
N GLN A 102 3.21 11.06 4.84
CA GLN A 102 2.61 10.26 3.77
C GLN A 102 2.79 8.77 4.05
N ALA A 103 1.87 7.98 3.50
CA ALA A 103 1.98 6.53 3.55
C ALA A 103 3.29 6.06 2.88
N GLN A 104 3.92 5.08 3.49
CA GLN A 104 5.08 4.39 2.94
C GLN A 104 4.62 3.15 2.17
N ILE A 105 5.38 2.72 1.19
CA ILE A 105 5.00 1.56 0.38
C ILE A 105 5.75 0.33 0.85
N LEU A 106 5.00 -0.65 1.32
CA LEU A 106 5.48 -2.01 1.59
C LEU A 106 5.26 -2.87 0.33
N HIS A 107 6.29 -3.54 -0.13
CA HIS A 107 6.15 -4.62 -1.11
C HIS A 107 5.95 -5.95 -0.40
N ILE A 108 5.08 -6.81 -0.92
CA ILE A 108 4.75 -8.12 -0.34
C ILE A 108 5.10 -9.19 -1.38
N ASP A 109 6.20 -9.88 -1.14
CA ASP A 109 6.79 -10.83 -2.07
C ASP A 109 5.82 -11.92 -2.51
N TYR A 110 5.24 -12.64 -1.58
CA TYR A 110 4.33 -13.76 -1.82
C TYR A 110 3.02 -13.39 -2.55
N MET A 111 2.69 -12.11 -2.64
CA MET A 111 1.56 -11.60 -3.42
C MET A 111 1.98 -11.15 -4.82
N CYS A 112 3.27 -10.99 -5.07
CA CYS A 112 3.82 -10.48 -6.32
C CYS A 112 3.98 -11.60 -7.35
N ASN A 113 3.51 -11.38 -8.56
CA ASN A 113 3.77 -12.25 -9.71
C ASN A 113 4.70 -11.60 -10.75
N GLU A 114 5.40 -10.54 -10.36
CA GLU A 114 6.36 -9.81 -11.20
C GLU A 114 5.82 -9.37 -12.57
N CYS A 115 4.52 -9.02 -12.63
CA CYS A 115 3.87 -8.63 -13.88
C CYS A 115 4.40 -7.32 -14.48
N GLY A 116 5.17 -6.53 -13.73
CA GLY A 116 5.80 -5.30 -14.17
C GLY A 116 4.88 -4.07 -14.27
N ASN A 117 3.58 -4.18 -13.94
CA ASN A 117 2.67 -3.03 -14.00
C ASN A 117 3.16 -1.84 -13.17
N CYS A 118 3.60 -2.09 -11.94
CA CYS A 118 4.10 -1.04 -11.06
C CYS A 118 5.33 -0.31 -11.63
N ARG A 119 6.19 -1.03 -12.37
CA ARG A 119 7.31 -0.43 -13.10
C ARG A 119 6.85 0.39 -14.29
N THR A 120 5.92 -0.17 -15.10
CA THR A 120 5.43 0.47 -16.32
C THR A 120 4.76 1.80 -16.02
N PHE A 121 3.99 1.88 -14.93
CA PHE A 121 3.26 3.06 -14.53
C PHE A 121 4.00 3.94 -13.51
N CYS A 122 5.22 3.59 -13.11
CA CYS A 122 5.99 4.39 -12.17
C CYS A 122 6.40 5.73 -12.81
N PRO A 123 5.92 6.88 -12.30
CA PRO A 123 6.25 8.19 -12.88
C PRO A 123 7.72 8.57 -12.69
N TRP A 124 8.44 7.83 -11.85
CA TRP A 124 9.85 8.05 -11.51
C TRP A 124 10.80 7.09 -12.21
N GLY A 125 10.29 6.22 -13.08
CA GLY A 125 11.08 5.23 -13.78
C GLY A 125 11.66 4.14 -12.87
N GLY A 126 11.12 3.97 -11.67
CA GLY A 126 11.49 2.92 -10.72
C GLY A 126 10.84 1.59 -11.03
N ALA A 127 11.28 0.55 -10.31
CA ALA A 127 10.72 -0.80 -10.35
C ALA A 127 10.21 -1.19 -8.95
N PRO A 128 9.04 -0.71 -8.51
CA PRO A 128 8.57 -0.85 -7.13
C PRO A 128 8.59 -2.28 -6.57
N TYR A 129 8.39 -3.29 -7.41
CA TYR A 129 8.45 -4.70 -6.99
C TYR A 129 9.89 -5.18 -6.66
N VAL A 130 10.92 -4.40 -7.02
CA VAL A 130 12.33 -4.63 -6.67
C VAL A 130 12.83 -3.58 -5.69
N ASP A 131 12.45 -2.30 -5.92
CA ASP A 131 13.04 -1.16 -5.23
C ASP A 131 12.41 -0.90 -3.84
N LYS A 132 11.18 -1.41 -3.58
CA LYS A 132 10.51 -1.18 -2.30
C LYS A 132 10.96 -2.16 -1.26
N PHE A 133 11.00 -1.71 0.00
CA PHE A 133 11.28 -2.60 1.10
C PHE A 133 10.26 -3.72 1.16
N THR A 134 10.72 -4.97 1.16
CA THR A 134 9.92 -6.16 0.88
C THR A 134 9.62 -6.94 2.15
N LEU A 135 8.36 -7.35 2.33
CA LEU A 135 7.97 -8.35 3.31
C LEU A 135 8.00 -9.73 2.66
N PHE A 136 8.83 -10.62 3.18
CA PHE A 136 8.92 -12.02 2.78
C PHE A 136 8.07 -12.90 3.68
N ALA A 137 7.50 -13.98 3.12
CA ALA A 137 6.71 -14.93 3.87
C ALA A 137 7.54 -15.70 4.92
N ASN A 138 8.79 -16.01 4.59
CA ASN A 138 9.71 -16.80 5.40
C ASN A 138 11.18 -16.43 5.09
N GLU A 139 12.11 -17.05 5.83
CA GLU A 139 13.54 -16.79 5.63
C GLU A 139 14.10 -17.33 4.33
N ASP A 140 13.54 -18.43 3.81
CA ASP A 140 14.00 -19.07 2.58
C ASP A 140 13.74 -18.17 1.36
N ASP A 141 12.55 -17.56 1.31
CA ASP A 141 12.21 -16.57 0.27
C ASP A 141 13.14 -15.35 0.34
N LEU A 142 13.46 -14.87 1.54
CA LEU A 142 14.41 -13.77 1.74
C LEU A 142 15.82 -14.17 1.27
N ASP A 143 16.28 -15.39 1.58
CA ASP A 143 17.62 -15.85 1.22
C ASP A 143 17.82 -16.00 -0.29
N HIS A 144 16.76 -16.30 -1.02
CA HIS A 144 16.79 -16.46 -2.47
C HIS A 144 16.44 -15.18 -3.26
N SER A 145 16.15 -14.08 -2.57
CA SER A 145 15.84 -12.79 -3.19
C SER A 145 17.02 -11.83 -3.13
N ASP A 146 17.11 -10.94 -4.11
CA ASP A 146 18.06 -9.80 -4.10
C ASP A 146 17.43 -8.53 -3.51
N ASN A 147 16.11 -8.52 -3.27
CA ASN A 147 15.41 -7.35 -2.76
C ASN A 147 15.78 -7.06 -1.30
N SER A 148 15.97 -5.79 -0.97
CA SER A 148 16.01 -5.35 0.42
C SER A 148 14.66 -5.57 1.09
N GLY A 149 14.66 -6.18 2.28
CA GLY A 149 13.41 -6.52 2.93
C GLY A 149 13.61 -7.30 4.23
N PHE A 150 12.53 -7.82 4.77
CA PHE A 150 12.55 -8.58 6.01
C PHE A 150 11.56 -9.75 6.01
N ALA A 151 11.89 -10.75 6.80
CA ALA A 151 11.01 -11.85 7.17
C ALA A 151 10.87 -11.90 8.69
N VAL A 152 9.65 -12.05 9.19
CA VAL A 152 9.36 -12.22 10.62
C VAL A 152 9.47 -13.70 10.95
N LEU A 153 10.46 -14.06 11.74
CA LEU A 153 10.73 -15.46 12.11
C LEU A 153 9.99 -15.89 13.38
N ASP A 154 9.76 -14.94 14.28
CA ASP A 154 8.96 -15.15 15.50
C ASP A 154 8.19 -13.88 15.84
N LYS A 155 6.89 -13.91 15.65
CA LYS A 155 5.98 -12.80 15.97
C LYS A 155 5.99 -12.42 17.45
N ALA A 156 6.11 -13.41 18.33
CA ALA A 156 5.98 -13.17 19.76
C ALA A 156 7.16 -12.39 20.34
N SER A 157 8.36 -12.67 19.87
CA SER A 157 9.58 -11.96 20.26
C SER A 157 9.92 -10.78 19.35
N GLY A 158 9.28 -10.66 18.18
CA GLY A 158 9.66 -9.71 17.15
C GLY A 158 10.98 -10.03 16.47
N PHE A 159 11.40 -11.32 16.48
CA PHE A 159 12.63 -11.75 15.85
C PHE A 159 12.49 -11.78 14.33
N CYS A 160 13.36 -11.04 13.63
CA CYS A 160 13.31 -10.85 12.20
C CYS A 160 14.66 -11.12 11.56
N LYS A 161 14.62 -11.56 10.30
CA LYS A 161 15.75 -11.61 9.40
C LYS A 161 15.60 -10.47 8.39
N VAL A 162 16.64 -9.72 8.13
CA VAL A 162 16.62 -8.49 7.34
C VAL A 162 17.71 -8.54 6.29
N ARG A 163 17.38 -8.20 5.05
CA ARG A 163 18.33 -7.94 3.99
C ARG A 163 18.41 -6.44 3.71
N LEU A 164 19.61 -5.87 3.85
CA LEU A 164 19.91 -4.47 3.55
C LEU A 164 21.21 -4.39 2.77
N ASP A 165 21.21 -3.66 1.66
CA ASP A 165 22.40 -3.44 0.83
C ASP A 165 23.13 -4.76 0.45
N GLY A 166 22.34 -5.81 0.23
CA GLY A 166 22.86 -7.15 -0.10
C GLY A 166 23.34 -7.97 1.11
N GLU A 167 23.43 -7.39 2.30
CA GLU A 167 23.81 -8.09 3.52
C GLU A 167 22.60 -8.61 4.30
N ILE A 168 22.70 -9.84 4.79
CA ILE A 168 21.69 -10.47 5.63
C ILE A 168 22.08 -10.35 7.10
N ARG A 169 21.11 -9.94 7.92
CA ARG A 169 21.25 -9.75 9.38
C ARG A 169 20.03 -10.28 10.08
N THR A 170 20.14 -10.46 11.40
CA THR A 170 19.01 -10.74 12.26
C THR A 170 18.88 -9.65 13.30
N THR A 171 17.64 -9.31 13.66
CA THR A 171 17.35 -8.30 14.68
C THR A 171 16.12 -8.68 15.46
N THR A 172 15.92 -8.05 16.61
CA THR A 172 14.69 -8.17 17.40
C THR A 172 14.04 -6.79 17.49
N LEU A 173 12.82 -6.66 16.98
CA LEU A 173 12.05 -5.44 17.04
C LEU A 173 11.81 -5.00 18.48
N GLY A 174 11.74 -3.68 18.70
CA GLY A 174 11.64 -3.11 20.05
C GLY A 174 12.98 -2.97 20.76
N THR A 175 14.08 -3.45 20.19
CA THR A 175 15.44 -3.23 20.72
C THR A 175 16.23 -2.31 19.80
N ALA A 176 17.11 -1.47 20.38
CA ALA A 176 18.00 -0.63 19.57
C ALA A 176 19.01 -1.51 18.82
N ASP A 177 19.13 -1.30 17.53
CA ASP A 177 20.09 -1.98 16.66
C ASP A 177 20.71 -0.91 15.73
N GLU A 178 21.98 -0.60 15.95
CA GLU A 178 22.69 0.42 15.16
C GLU A 178 22.93 0.00 13.70
N ALA A 179 22.79 -1.28 13.40
CA ALA A 179 22.98 -1.80 12.06
C ALA A 179 21.75 -1.61 11.16
N ILE A 180 20.62 -1.25 11.74
CA ILE A 180 19.35 -0.99 11.02
C ILE A 180 18.93 0.47 11.27
N PRO A 181 18.74 1.28 10.22
CA PRO A 181 18.26 2.65 10.35
C PRO A 181 16.96 2.73 11.16
N GLU A 182 16.82 3.76 11.99
CA GLU A 182 15.69 3.93 12.89
C GLU A 182 14.36 3.99 12.14
N ASP A 183 14.31 4.70 11.01
CA ASP A 183 13.11 4.80 10.17
C ASP A 183 12.66 3.44 9.66
N LEU A 184 13.61 2.62 9.23
CA LEU A 184 13.35 1.28 8.74
C LEU A 184 12.87 0.33 9.85
N ARG A 185 13.47 0.46 11.04
CA ARG A 185 13.00 -0.28 12.22
C ARG A 185 11.58 0.11 12.59
N THR A 186 11.28 1.42 12.61
CA THR A 186 9.92 1.94 12.84
C THR A 186 8.92 1.42 11.79
N PHE A 187 9.36 1.34 10.54
CA PHE A 187 8.58 0.75 9.45
C PHE A 187 8.25 -0.73 9.75
N MET A 188 9.24 -1.55 10.06
CA MET A 188 9.07 -2.98 10.36
C MET A 188 8.18 -3.19 11.60
N GLU A 189 8.39 -2.43 12.67
CA GLU A 189 7.56 -2.46 13.88
C GLU A 189 6.10 -2.09 13.58
N THR A 190 5.89 -1.11 12.71
CA THR A 190 4.56 -0.70 12.27
C THR A 190 3.87 -1.82 11.49
N VAL A 191 4.59 -2.51 10.57
CA VAL A 191 4.05 -3.66 9.86
C VAL A 191 3.64 -4.77 10.83
N CYS A 192 4.50 -5.11 11.77
CA CYS A 192 4.22 -6.19 12.73
C CYS A 192 3.08 -5.86 13.71
N ARG A 193 2.88 -4.58 14.06
CA ARG A 193 1.86 -4.15 15.02
C ARG A 193 0.52 -3.88 14.37
N ASP A 194 0.49 -3.10 13.27
CA ASP A 194 -0.73 -2.52 12.72
C ASP A 194 -1.20 -3.23 11.44
N TYR A 195 -0.31 -4.00 10.81
CA TYR A 195 -0.54 -4.73 9.56
C TYR A 195 -0.19 -6.22 9.70
N ASP A 196 -0.34 -6.78 10.89
CA ASP A 196 0.03 -8.16 11.23
C ASP A 196 -0.72 -9.21 10.40
N TYR A 197 -1.87 -8.86 9.84
CA TYR A 197 -2.64 -9.67 8.88
C TYR A 197 -1.89 -9.93 7.56
N LEU A 198 -0.81 -9.18 7.28
CA LEU A 198 0.08 -9.43 6.14
C LEU A 198 1.17 -10.46 6.46
N LEU A 199 1.32 -10.87 7.71
CA LEU A 199 2.31 -11.86 8.10
C LEU A 199 1.72 -13.26 7.93
N ILE A 200 2.41 -14.11 7.19
CA ILE A 200 2.05 -15.54 7.06
C ILE A 200 2.54 -16.28 8.31
N GLU A 201 1.70 -17.18 8.84
CA GLU A 201 2.02 -18.05 9.97
C GLU A 201 2.76 -19.30 9.49
#